data_87336a314327de0f905dd9b7ed060596
#
_entry.id   87336a314327de0f905dd9b7ed060596
#
_cell.length_a   1.000
_cell.length_b   1.000
_cell.length_c   1.000
_cell.angle_alpha   90.00
_cell.angle_beta   90.00
_cell.angle_gamma   90.00
#
_symmetry.space_group_name_H-M   'P 1'
#
loop_
_entity.id
_entity.type
_entity.pdbx_description
1 polymer ?
#
loop_
_entity_poly.entity_id
_entity_poly.type
_entity_poly.pdbx_seq_one_letter_code
_entity_poly.pdbx_strand_id
1 'polypeptide(L)'
;MATSKLTIRRSTLTDLPRLLEVTARARAFMAETGNPTQWRDGYPTEAVLREDIALGRGYVCQTEEGRVVGSFCFALGEDPTYREITGTWLSEEPYGVIHRLASSGEVGGIARSVFGWCFEQIPNIRVDTHADNRVMQSLLTHLGFVVCGTIIAGDGYPRIAYQRLFRGG
;
A
#
# COMPACT_ATOMS: atom_id res chain seq x y z
N MET A 1 6.76 25.85 4.31
CA MET A 1 6.05 25.43 3.09
C MET A 1 4.76 24.74 3.45
N ALA A 2 3.67 25.21 2.89
CA ALA A 2 2.37 24.53 3.10
C ALA A 2 2.44 23.15 2.45
N THR A 3 2.08 22.12 3.22
CA THR A 3 1.89 20.78 2.65
C THR A 3 0.69 20.83 1.73
N SER A 4 0.86 20.41 0.48
CA SER A 4 -0.25 20.31 -0.46
C SER A 4 -1.30 19.38 0.12
N LYS A 5 -2.53 19.85 0.16
CA LYS A 5 -3.65 19.02 0.61
C LYS A 5 -3.94 17.97 -0.45
N LEU A 6 -3.94 16.71 -0.03
CA LEU A 6 -4.26 15.58 -0.89
C LEU A 6 -5.68 15.10 -0.62
N THR A 7 -6.38 14.76 -1.68
CA THR A 7 -7.69 14.12 -1.61
C THR A 7 -7.52 12.67 -2.03
N ILE A 8 -8.15 11.76 -1.30
CA ILE A 8 -8.15 10.33 -1.63
C ILE A 8 -9.55 9.97 -2.11
N ARG A 9 -9.63 9.35 -3.27
CA ARG A 9 -10.89 8.89 -3.87
C ARG A 9 -10.70 7.55 -4.55
N ARG A 10 -11.79 6.85 -4.82
CA ARG A 10 -11.73 5.61 -5.61
C ARG A 10 -11.22 5.91 -7.01
N SER A 11 -10.40 5.00 -7.52
CA SER A 11 -9.93 5.07 -8.91
C SER A 11 -11.03 4.61 -9.86
N THR A 12 -10.97 5.13 -11.08
CA THR A 12 -11.87 4.76 -12.17
C THR A 12 -11.06 4.37 -13.39
N LEU A 13 -11.70 3.79 -14.40
CA LEU A 13 -11.00 3.42 -15.64
C LEU A 13 -10.36 4.62 -16.33
N THR A 14 -10.89 5.82 -16.12
CA THR A 14 -10.30 7.06 -16.65
C THR A 14 -8.90 7.29 -16.07
N ASP A 15 -8.66 6.83 -14.85
CA ASP A 15 -7.36 6.99 -14.19
C ASP A 15 -6.30 6.01 -14.69
N LEU A 16 -6.70 4.95 -15.39
CA LEU A 16 -5.80 3.83 -15.72
C LEU A 16 -4.50 4.24 -16.39
N PRO A 17 -4.48 5.11 -17.41
CA PRO A 17 -3.22 5.53 -18.02
C PRO A 17 -2.27 6.18 -17.01
N ARG A 18 -2.78 7.01 -16.14
CA ARG A 18 -1.97 7.67 -15.10
C ARG A 18 -1.53 6.67 -14.01
N LEU A 19 -2.39 5.72 -13.66
CA LEU A 19 -2.04 4.66 -12.71
C LEU A 19 -0.85 3.84 -13.20
N LEU A 20 -0.82 3.50 -14.48
CA LEU A 20 0.30 2.78 -15.09
C LEU A 20 1.60 3.59 -14.99
N GLU A 21 1.51 4.89 -15.19
CA GLU A 21 2.67 5.80 -15.06
C GLU A 21 3.14 5.90 -13.61
N VAL A 22 2.22 6.10 -12.66
CA VAL A 22 2.54 6.21 -11.23
C VAL A 22 3.19 4.94 -10.72
N THR A 23 2.64 3.78 -11.06
CA THR A 23 3.18 2.49 -10.62
C THR A 23 4.53 2.19 -11.27
N ALA A 24 4.74 2.60 -12.53
CA ALA A 24 6.04 2.46 -13.19
C ALA A 24 7.12 3.30 -12.51
N ARG A 25 6.79 4.51 -12.11
CA ARG A 25 7.71 5.38 -11.35
C ARG A 25 8.03 4.79 -9.98
N ALA A 26 7.03 4.26 -9.29
CA ALA A 26 7.22 3.61 -7.99
C ALA A 26 8.12 2.38 -8.12
N ARG A 27 7.91 1.58 -9.16
CA ARG A 27 8.74 0.39 -9.43
C ARG A 27 10.20 0.78 -9.69
N ALA A 28 10.42 1.84 -10.46
CA ALA A 28 11.76 2.34 -10.74
C ALA A 28 12.44 2.81 -9.44
N PHE A 29 11.72 3.53 -8.59
CA PHE A 29 12.22 3.96 -7.28
C PHE A 29 12.58 2.78 -6.38
N MET A 30 11.76 1.74 -6.36
CA MET A 30 12.05 0.52 -5.61
C MET A 30 13.36 -0.11 -6.07
N ALA A 31 13.56 -0.24 -7.38
CA ALA A 31 14.79 -0.79 -7.94
C ALA A 31 16.02 0.05 -7.57
N GLU A 32 15.91 1.38 -7.66
CA GLU A 32 16.99 2.30 -7.32
C GLU A 32 17.35 2.27 -5.84
N THR A 33 16.41 1.96 -4.97
CA THR A 33 16.62 1.92 -3.51
C THR A 33 16.90 0.53 -2.96
N GLY A 34 17.28 -0.41 -3.84
CA GLY A 34 17.74 -1.75 -3.42
C GLY A 34 16.65 -2.81 -3.33
N ASN A 35 15.47 -2.55 -3.91
CA ASN A 35 14.34 -3.47 -3.86
C ASN A 35 13.81 -3.79 -5.28
N PRO A 36 14.62 -4.45 -6.14
CA PRO A 36 14.23 -4.68 -7.52
C PRO A 36 13.26 -5.86 -7.74
N THR A 37 13.03 -6.71 -6.73
CA THR A 37 12.30 -7.96 -6.91
C THR A 37 10.90 -7.99 -6.31
N GLN A 38 10.51 -7.01 -5.49
CA GLN A 38 9.16 -6.97 -4.93
C GLN A 38 8.11 -6.76 -6.03
N TRP A 39 8.38 -5.85 -6.93
CA TRP A 39 7.53 -5.56 -8.09
C TRP A 39 8.24 -5.97 -9.37
N ARG A 40 8.47 -7.27 -9.52
CA ARG A 40 9.13 -7.83 -10.70
C ARG A 40 8.16 -8.01 -11.87
N ASP A 41 8.70 -8.18 -13.07
CA ASP A 41 7.96 -8.53 -14.29
C ASP A 41 6.81 -7.56 -14.61
N GLY A 42 7.03 -6.26 -14.35
CA GLY A 42 6.05 -5.22 -14.66
C GLY A 42 4.85 -5.16 -13.71
N TYR A 43 4.94 -5.84 -12.57
CA TYR A 43 3.87 -5.77 -11.55
C TYR A 43 3.82 -4.37 -10.91
N PRO A 44 2.64 -3.81 -10.60
CA PRO A 44 1.32 -4.36 -10.92
C PRO A 44 1.00 -4.19 -12.41
N THR A 45 0.43 -5.24 -13.01
CA THR A 45 0.03 -5.22 -14.41
C THR A 45 -1.24 -4.40 -14.60
N GLU A 46 -1.55 -4.07 -15.85
CA GLU A 46 -2.82 -3.41 -16.18
C GLU A 46 -4.00 -4.24 -15.68
N ALA A 47 -3.95 -5.57 -15.84
CA ALA A 47 -5.02 -6.46 -15.39
C ALA A 47 -5.25 -6.36 -13.88
N VAL A 48 -4.20 -6.30 -13.09
CA VAL A 48 -4.29 -6.15 -11.63
C VAL A 48 -4.94 -4.82 -11.27
N LEU A 49 -4.54 -3.73 -11.93
CA LEU A 49 -5.09 -2.41 -11.68
C LEU A 49 -6.56 -2.33 -12.08
N ARG A 50 -6.93 -2.93 -13.21
CA ARG A 50 -8.33 -3.02 -13.64
C ARG A 50 -9.18 -3.79 -12.64
N GLU A 51 -8.66 -4.88 -12.11
CA GLU A 51 -9.36 -5.67 -11.09
C GLU A 51 -9.60 -4.85 -9.82
N ASP A 52 -8.60 -4.11 -9.35
CA ASP A 52 -8.75 -3.24 -8.18
C ASP A 52 -9.85 -2.20 -8.41
N ILE A 53 -9.90 -1.62 -9.61
CA ILE A 53 -10.96 -0.66 -9.98
C ILE A 53 -12.32 -1.35 -9.98
N ALA A 54 -12.44 -2.48 -10.64
CA ALA A 54 -13.69 -3.22 -10.78
C ALA A 54 -14.27 -3.66 -9.43
N LEU A 55 -13.39 -4.05 -8.49
CA LEU A 55 -13.80 -4.48 -7.15
C LEU A 55 -13.99 -3.31 -6.17
N GLY A 56 -13.78 -2.08 -6.63
CA GLY A 56 -13.97 -0.89 -5.79
C GLY A 56 -12.96 -0.74 -4.67
N ARG A 57 -11.78 -1.36 -4.79
CA ARG A 57 -10.73 -1.29 -3.77
C ARG A 57 -9.49 -0.51 -4.21
N GLY A 58 -9.49 0.01 -5.44
CA GLY A 58 -8.44 0.90 -5.94
C GLY A 58 -8.71 2.34 -5.58
N TYR A 59 -7.67 3.06 -5.15
CA TYR A 59 -7.76 4.46 -4.72
C TYR A 59 -6.62 5.26 -5.31
N VAL A 60 -6.85 6.57 -5.48
CA VAL A 60 -5.81 7.51 -5.91
C VAL A 60 -5.69 8.65 -4.92
N CYS A 61 -4.48 9.19 -4.83
CA CYS A 61 -4.19 10.43 -4.11
C CYS A 61 -4.09 11.55 -5.15
N GLN A 62 -4.85 12.60 -4.96
CA GLN A 62 -5.00 13.67 -5.93
C GLN A 62 -4.68 15.01 -5.30
N THR A 63 -3.94 15.85 -6.01
CA THR A 63 -3.63 17.22 -5.57
C THR A 63 -4.85 18.12 -5.75
N GLU A 64 -4.80 19.33 -5.20
CA GLU A 64 -5.87 20.33 -5.35
C GLU A 64 -6.11 20.67 -6.82
N GLU A 65 -5.08 20.60 -7.66
CA GLU A 65 -5.17 20.86 -9.10
C GLU A 65 -5.73 19.66 -9.89
N GLY A 66 -6.03 18.55 -9.21
CA GLY A 66 -6.60 17.37 -9.84
C GLY A 66 -5.59 16.37 -10.38
N ARG A 67 -4.29 16.53 -10.07
CA ARG A 67 -3.26 15.62 -10.54
C ARG A 67 -3.16 14.40 -9.63
N VAL A 68 -3.21 13.20 -10.20
CA VAL A 68 -3.00 11.95 -9.47
C VAL A 68 -1.50 11.77 -9.23
N VAL A 69 -1.10 11.68 -7.96
CA VAL A 69 0.30 11.58 -7.54
C VAL A 69 0.58 10.34 -6.69
N GLY A 70 -0.43 9.54 -6.43
CA GLY A 70 -0.27 8.29 -5.69
C GLY A 70 -1.44 7.37 -5.94
N SER A 71 -1.24 6.09 -5.64
CA SER A 71 -2.30 5.08 -5.76
C SER A 71 -2.08 3.95 -4.77
N PHE A 72 -3.15 3.25 -4.42
CA PHE A 72 -3.06 2.09 -3.53
C PHE A 72 -4.32 1.24 -3.66
N CYS A 73 -4.23 0.01 -3.15
CA CYS A 73 -5.36 -0.87 -2.95
C CYS A 73 -5.68 -0.89 -1.46
N PHE A 74 -6.93 -0.74 -1.10
CA PHE A 74 -7.40 -0.88 0.27
C PHE A 74 -8.61 -1.79 0.29
N ALA A 75 -8.52 -2.89 1.05
CA ALA A 75 -9.59 -3.88 1.15
C ALA A 75 -9.89 -4.16 2.62
N LEU A 76 -11.18 -4.33 2.92
CA LEU A 76 -11.65 -4.77 4.23
C LEU A 76 -11.93 -6.26 4.16
N GLY A 77 -11.64 -6.97 5.25
CA GLY A 77 -11.93 -8.39 5.34
C GLY A 77 -10.68 -9.26 5.22
N GLU A 78 -10.89 -10.56 5.09
CA GLU A 78 -9.80 -11.53 5.06
C GLU A 78 -8.98 -11.46 3.78
N ASP A 79 -7.66 -11.43 3.95
CA ASP A 79 -6.71 -11.65 2.86
C ASP A 79 -6.23 -13.09 2.94
N PRO A 80 -6.42 -13.90 1.90
CA PRO A 80 -6.00 -15.31 1.92
C PRO A 80 -4.51 -15.50 2.24
N THR A 81 -3.64 -14.57 1.82
CA THR A 81 -2.20 -14.67 2.07
C THR A 81 -1.85 -14.44 3.54
N TYR A 82 -2.79 -13.93 4.34
CA TYR A 82 -2.59 -13.66 5.75
C TYR A 82 -3.17 -14.74 6.67
N ARG A 83 -3.78 -15.78 6.10
CA ARG A 83 -4.33 -16.89 6.88
C ARG A 83 -3.24 -17.70 7.56
N GLU A 84 -2.11 -17.90 6.88
CA GLU A 84 -0.96 -18.61 7.41
C GLU A 84 0.18 -17.62 7.64
N ILE A 85 0.70 -17.59 8.86
CA ILE A 85 1.82 -16.73 9.22
C ILE A 85 2.80 -17.53 10.05
N THR A 86 4.09 -17.39 9.75
CA THR A 86 5.16 -17.84 10.65
C THR A 86 5.39 -16.71 11.63
N GLY A 87 4.81 -16.82 12.80
CA GLY A 87 4.71 -15.77 13.79
C GLY A 87 3.29 -15.66 14.32
N THR A 88 2.94 -14.50 14.85
CA THR A 88 1.63 -14.29 15.46
C THR A 88 1.12 -12.88 15.19
N TRP A 89 -0.08 -12.76 14.65
CA TRP A 89 -0.74 -11.47 14.50
C TRP A 89 -1.07 -10.86 15.87
N LEU A 90 -1.08 -9.53 15.97
CA LEU A 90 -1.46 -8.82 17.20
C LEU A 90 -2.90 -9.07 17.59
N SER A 91 -3.77 -9.22 16.61
CA SER A 91 -5.22 -9.30 16.82
C SER A 91 -5.86 -10.01 15.65
N GLU A 92 -6.88 -10.81 15.95
CA GLU A 92 -7.74 -11.46 14.95
C GLU A 92 -9.03 -10.66 14.71
N GLU A 93 -9.15 -9.45 15.27
CA GLU A 93 -10.28 -8.56 15.00
C GLU A 93 -10.33 -8.19 13.51
N PRO A 94 -11.49 -7.77 12.99
CA PRO A 94 -11.58 -7.33 11.59
C PRO A 94 -10.51 -6.33 11.23
N TYR A 95 -9.90 -6.48 10.07
CA TYR A 95 -8.78 -5.65 9.65
C TYR A 95 -8.92 -5.17 8.22
N GLY A 96 -8.22 -4.08 7.92
CA GLY A 96 -8.04 -3.61 6.56
C GLY A 96 -6.64 -3.97 6.09
N VAL A 97 -6.48 -4.08 4.77
CA VAL A 97 -5.21 -4.41 4.12
C VAL A 97 -4.88 -3.36 3.08
N ILE A 98 -3.65 -2.88 3.10
CA ILE A 98 -3.14 -1.95 2.08
C ILE A 98 -2.17 -2.72 1.20
N HIS A 99 -2.42 -2.70 -0.10
CA HIS A 99 -1.55 -3.30 -1.12
C HIS A 99 -1.21 -2.28 -2.20
N ARG A 100 -0.10 -2.52 -2.89
CA ARG A 100 0.28 -1.77 -4.10
C ARG A 100 0.31 -0.25 -3.90
N LEU A 101 0.84 0.17 -2.76
CA LEU A 101 1.04 1.59 -2.48
C LEU A 101 2.13 2.14 -3.41
N ALA A 102 1.80 3.16 -4.15
CA ALA A 102 2.70 3.78 -5.12
C ALA A 102 2.65 5.30 -5.02
N SER A 103 3.82 5.93 -5.14
CA SER A 103 3.96 7.39 -5.25
C SER A 103 4.61 7.72 -6.58
N SER A 104 4.16 8.80 -7.20
CA SER A 104 4.81 9.31 -8.43
C SER A 104 6.18 9.95 -8.14
N GLY A 105 6.46 10.27 -6.88
CA GLY A 105 7.67 10.97 -6.49
C GLY A 105 7.61 12.48 -6.66
N GLU A 106 6.50 13.00 -7.14
CA GLU A 106 6.33 14.43 -7.41
C GLU A 106 5.96 15.25 -6.17
N VAL A 107 5.33 14.59 -5.18
CA VAL A 107 4.86 15.21 -3.94
C VAL A 107 5.27 14.32 -2.77
N GLY A 108 5.72 14.93 -1.69
CA GLY A 108 6.06 14.19 -0.47
C GLY A 108 4.84 13.82 0.36
N GLY A 109 5.02 12.88 1.29
CA GLY A 109 3.99 12.55 2.28
C GLY A 109 2.85 11.67 1.79
N ILE A 110 2.98 11.07 0.61
CA ILE A 110 1.91 10.21 0.03
C ILE A 110 1.57 9.06 0.97
N ALA A 111 2.57 8.29 1.40
CA ALA A 111 2.35 7.13 2.25
C ALA A 111 1.69 7.51 3.58
N ARG A 112 2.15 8.58 4.23
CA ARG A 112 1.56 9.05 5.48
C ARG A 112 0.09 9.44 5.31
N SER A 113 -0.23 10.10 4.20
CA SER A 113 -1.61 10.48 3.88
C SER A 113 -2.48 9.24 3.67
N VAL A 114 -1.95 8.24 2.97
CA VAL A 114 -2.66 6.97 2.71
C VAL A 114 -2.94 6.25 4.03
N PHE A 115 -1.92 6.05 4.86
CA PHE A 115 -2.11 5.35 6.14
C PHE A 115 -3.07 6.09 7.05
N GLY A 116 -2.97 7.42 7.12
CA GLY A 116 -3.90 8.23 7.92
C GLY A 116 -5.34 8.05 7.47
N TRP A 117 -5.58 8.10 6.16
CA TRP A 117 -6.91 7.90 5.60
C TRP A 117 -7.44 6.48 5.90
N CYS A 118 -6.59 5.46 5.75
CA CYS A 118 -7.00 4.07 6.00
C CYS A 118 -7.37 3.85 7.46
N PHE A 119 -6.63 4.45 8.41
CA PHE A 119 -6.97 4.35 9.82
C PHE A 119 -8.27 5.08 10.19
N GLU A 120 -8.72 6.03 9.37
CA GLU A 120 -10.04 6.63 9.54
C GLU A 120 -11.15 5.65 9.17
N GLN A 121 -10.85 4.65 8.31
CA GLN A 121 -11.83 3.67 7.86
C GLN A 121 -11.94 2.50 8.83
N ILE A 122 -10.81 2.05 9.40
CA ILE A 122 -10.76 0.91 10.31
C ILE A 122 -9.52 1.04 11.21
N PRO A 123 -9.65 0.73 12.53
CA PRO A 123 -8.52 0.90 13.45
C PRO A 123 -7.46 -0.20 13.38
N ASN A 124 -7.71 -1.32 12.70
CA ASN A 124 -6.83 -2.47 12.62
C ASN A 124 -6.37 -2.68 11.18
N ILE A 125 -5.06 -2.55 10.93
CA ILE A 125 -4.51 -2.65 9.58
C ILE A 125 -3.33 -3.61 9.54
N ARG A 126 -3.33 -4.50 8.56
CA ARG A 126 -2.24 -5.42 8.24
C ARG A 126 -1.60 -5.01 6.92
N VAL A 127 -0.27 -5.08 6.87
CA VAL A 127 0.52 -4.72 5.69
C VAL A 127 1.70 -5.69 5.60
N ASP A 128 2.14 -5.99 4.40
CA ASP A 128 3.37 -6.74 4.21
C ASP A 128 4.31 -6.00 3.26
N THR A 129 5.60 -6.29 3.36
CA THR A 129 6.60 -5.74 2.46
C THR A 129 7.79 -6.69 2.31
N HIS A 130 8.55 -6.52 1.23
CA HIS A 130 9.73 -7.31 0.96
C HIS A 130 10.87 -6.96 1.92
N ALA A 131 11.70 -7.95 2.25
CA ALA A 131 12.86 -7.75 3.13
C ALA A 131 13.83 -6.70 2.59
N ASP A 132 13.89 -6.50 1.28
CA ASP A 132 14.76 -5.50 0.65
C ASP A 132 14.14 -4.11 0.62
N ASN A 133 12.87 -3.97 0.96
CA ASN A 133 12.18 -2.67 0.96
C ASN A 133 12.41 -1.94 2.28
N ARG A 134 13.62 -1.43 2.46
CA ARG A 134 14.02 -0.75 3.69
C ARG A 134 13.27 0.57 3.89
N VAL A 135 12.91 1.23 2.81
CA VAL A 135 12.14 2.48 2.85
C VAL A 135 10.78 2.22 3.51
N MET A 136 10.07 1.21 3.04
CA MET A 136 8.75 0.85 3.62
C MET A 136 8.88 0.35 5.05
N GLN A 137 9.87 -0.49 5.34
CA GLN A 137 10.10 -1.00 6.70
C GLN A 137 10.30 0.16 7.68
N SER A 138 11.13 1.13 7.32
CA SER A 138 11.38 2.31 8.13
C SER A 138 10.11 3.11 8.36
N LEU A 139 9.32 3.32 7.30
CA LEU A 139 8.06 4.04 7.38
C LEU A 139 7.07 3.33 8.30
N LEU A 140 6.91 2.03 8.14
CA LEU A 140 5.98 1.23 8.97
C LEU A 140 6.36 1.30 10.44
N THR A 141 7.65 1.17 10.76
CA THR A 141 8.14 1.33 12.12
C THR A 141 7.81 2.70 12.69
N HIS A 142 8.05 3.74 11.90
CA HIS A 142 7.74 5.13 12.27
C HIS A 142 6.26 5.34 12.53
N LEU A 143 5.40 4.66 11.77
CA LEU A 143 3.94 4.76 11.91
C LEU A 143 3.39 3.86 13.03
N GLY A 144 4.26 3.18 13.78
CA GLY A 144 3.85 2.38 14.92
C GLY A 144 3.40 0.96 14.58
N PHE A 145 3.64 0.49 13.37
CA PHE A 145 3.42 -0.91 13.03
C PHE A 145 4.47 -1.79 13.70
N VAL A 146 4.07 -3.00 14.08
CA VAL A 146 4.99 -3.98 14.64
C VAL A 146 5.11 -5.18 13.70
N VAL A 147 6.29 -5.78 13.69
CA VAL A 147 6.54 -7.02 12.94
C VAL A 147 5.82 -8.16 13.65
N CYS A 148 4.98 -8.89 12.92
CA CYS A 148 4.24 -10.03 13.44
C CYS A 148 4.85 -11.36 12.99
N GLY A 149 5.55 -11.36 11.87
CA GLY A 149 6.17 -12.58 11.35
C GLY A 149 6.39 -12.51 9.86
N THR A 150 6.32 -13.67 9.22
CA THR A 150 6.51 -13.82 7.78
C THR A 150 5.30 -14.49 7.15
N ILE A 151 4.84 -13.94 6.04
CA ILE A 151 3.80 -14.55 5.20
C ILE A 151 4.39 -14.89 3.84
N ILE A 152 3.68 -15.72 3.08
CA ILE A 152 4.01 -16.00 1.69
C ILE A 152 3.03 -15.22 0.82
N ALA A 153 3.55 -14.31 0.01
CA ALA A 153 2.73 -13.47 -0.86
C ALA A 153 2.17 -14.29 -2.06
N GLY A 154 1.29 -13.65 -2.82
CA GLY A 154 0.67 -14.29 -3.98
C GLY A 154 1.65 -14.74 -5.06
N ASP A 155 2.86 -14.17 -5.09
CA ASP A 155 3.94 -14.57 -6.00
C ASP A 155 4.75 -15.78 -5.50
N GLY A 156 4.40 -16.33 -4.31
CA GLY A 156 5.09 -17.46 -3.72
C GLY A 156 6.35 -17.10 -2.92
N TYR A 157 6.67 -15.82 -2.79
CA TYR A 157 7.86 -15.37 -2.08
C TYR A 157 7.51 -14.79 -0.70
N PRO A 158 8.45 -14.88 0.26
CA PRO A 158 8.18 -14.39 1.61
C PRO A 158 8.10 -12.87 1.70
N ARG A 159 7.29 -12.40 2.63
CA ARG A 159 7.17 -10.98 2.99
C ARG A 159 7.18 -10.85 4.51
N ILE A 160 7.66 -9.72 4.98
CA ILE A 160 7.56 -9.37 6.40
C ILE A 160 6.14 -8.84 6.63
N ALA A 161 5.46 -9.42 7.61
CA ALA A 161 4.10 -9.06 7.97
C ALA A 161 4.08 -8.10 9.15
N TYR A 162 3.31 -7.03 9.00
CA TYR A 162 3.17 -5.96 9.99
C TYR A 162 1.71 -5.77 10.34
N GLN A 163 1.46 -5.33 11.57
CA GLN A 163 0.12 -4.95 11.99
C GLN A 163 0.18 -3.77 12.94
N ARG A 164 -0.82 -2.91 12.86
CA ARG A 164 -1.06 -1.88 13.84
C ARG A 164 -2.55 -1.86 14.17
N LEU A 165 -2.84 -1.96 15.46
CA LEU A 165 -4.20 -1.78 15.98
C LEU A 165 -4.22 -0.43 16.69
N PHE A 166 -4.92 0.52 16.10
CA PHE A 166 -5.09 1.84 16.70
C PHE A 166 -6.24 1.80 17.70
N ARG A 167 -5.90 1.88 18.98
CA ARG A 167 -6.90 2.02 20.04
C ARG A 167 -6.94 3.50 20.39
N GLY A 168 -7.91 4.21 19.81
CA GLY A 168 -8.10 5.63 20.05
C GLY A 168 -8.30 5.89 21.54
N GLY A 169 -7.50 6.78 22.08
CA GLY A 169 -7.57 7.12 23.49
C GLY A 169 -7.48 8.60 23.69
#